data_f570bea5c1ffffe492862b673d0b10fa
#
_entry.id   f570bea5c1ffffe492862b673d0b10fa
#
_cell.length_a   1.000
_cell.length_b   1.000
_cell.length_c   1.000
_cell.angle_alpha   90.00
_cell.angle_beta   90.00
_cell.angle_gamma   90.00
#
_symmetry.space_group_name_H-M   'P 1'
#
loop_
_entity.id
_entity.type
_entity.pdbx_description
1 polymer ?
#
loop_
_entity_poly.entity_id
_entity_poly.type
_entity_poly.pdbx_seq_one_letter_code
_entity_poly.pdbx_strand_id
1 'polypeptide(L)' 'MDINYRKTKFYKSLTSYLATAYAEGFCEGENASETEQLTAWQYLVDTGTCWHLQGWFGRTASSLIEQGVILPAKK' A
#
# COMPACT_ATOMS: atom_id res chain seq x y z
N MET A 1 -11.41 12.89 7.72
CA MET A 1 -11.31 11.79 8.68
C MET A 1 -10.04 11.00 8.39
N ASP A 2 -9.21 10.88 9.41
CA ASP A 2 -7.91 10.22 9.24
C ASP A 2 -8.06 8.73 9.42
N ILE A 3 -7.85 8.00 8.33
CA ILE A 3 -7.86 6.54 8.38
C ILE A 3 -6.43 6.07 8.64
N ASN A 4 -6.24 5.33 9.72
CA ASN A 4 -4.96 4.70 9.97
C ASN A 4 -4.98 3.28 9.41
N TYR A 5 -4.50 3.14 8.19
CA TYR A 5 -4.49 1.86 7.50
C TYR A 5 -3.72 0.79 8.25
N ARG A 6 -2.70 1.20 9.04
CA ARG A 6 -1.87 0.27 9.80
C ARG A 6 -2.63 -0.47 10.89
N LYS A 7 -3.76 0.08 11.33
CA LYS A 7 -4.56 -0.53 12.41
C LYS A 7 -5.67 -1.43 11.91
N THR A 8 -5.82 -1.58 10.60
CA THR A 8 -6.87 -2.42 10.05
C THR A 8 -6.47 -3.90 10.12
N LYS A 9 -7.47 -4.76 10.21
CA LYS A 9 -7.24 -6.20 10.15
C LYS A 9 -6.63 -6.60 8.81
N PHE A 10 -7.05 -5.94 7.75
CA PHE A 10 -6.54 -6.20 6.41
C PHE A 10 -5.03 -5.96 6.34
N TYR A 11 -4.57 -4.83 6.90
CA TYR A 11 -3.15 -4.52 6.96
C TYR A 11 -2.37 -5.63 7.66
N LYS A 12 -2.90 -6.11 8.80
CA LYS A 12 -2.24 -7.13 9.61
C LYS A 12 -2.17 -8.48 8.93
N SER A 13 -3.05 -8.73 7.96
CA SER A 13 -3.08 -9.98 7.21
C SER A 13 -2.23 -9.93 5.93
N LEU A 14 -1.70 -8.76 5.57
CA LEU A 14 -0.96 -8.62 4.32
C LEU A 14 0.40 -9.29 4.38
N THR A 15 0.82 -9.79 3.23
CA THR A 15 2.19 -10.21 2.95
C THR A 15 2.69 -9.35 1.81
N SER A 16 3.98 -9.39 1.53
CA SER A 16 4.52 -8.64 0.38
C SER A 16 3.83 -9.04 -0.92
N TYR A 17 3.57 -10.33 -1.09
CA TYR A 17 2.87 -10.81 -2.28
C TYR A 17 1.46 -10.23 -2.40
N LEU A 18 0.68 -10.35 -1.32
CA LEU A 18 -0.70 -9.84 -1.34
C LEU A 18 -0.74 -8.33 -1.52
N ALA A 19 0.12 -7.61 -0.81
CA ALA A 19 0.17 -6.16 -0.93
C ALA A 19 0.50 -5.73 -2.35
N THR A 20 1.44 -6.41 -2.99
CA THR A 20 1.81 -6.11 -4.37
C THR A 20 0.63 -6.38 -5.32
N ALA A 21 -0.04 -7.52 -5.15
CA ALA A 21 -1.18 -7.87 -6.00
C ALA A 21 -2.31 -6.85 -5.85
N TYR A 22 -2.61 -6.43 -4.63
CA TYR A 22 -3.64 -5.43 -4.40
C TYR A 22 -3.28 -4.07 -4.98
N ALA A 23 -2.02 -3.67 -4.84
CA ALA A 23 -1.56 -2.39 -5.38
C ALA A 23 -1.62 -2.39 -6.91
N GLU A 24 -1.32 -3.51 -7.54
CA GLU A 24 -1.38 -3.63 -9.00
C GLU A 24 -2.79 -3.88 -9.52
N GLY A 25 -3.70 -4.37 -8.67
CA GLY A 25 -5.06 -4.71 -9.09
C GLY A 25 -5.18 -6.03 -9.81
N PHE A 26 -4.25 -6.97 -9.56
CA PHE A 26 -4.28 -8.31 -10.17
C PHE A 26 -4.67 -9.38 -9.17
N CYS A 27 -5.08 -10.51 -9.68
CA CYS A 27 -5.35 -11.70 -8.87
C CYS A 27 -6.25 -11.34 -7.68
N GLU A 28 -5.75 -11.52 -6.46
CA GLU A 28 -6.50 -11.22 -5.24
C GLU A 28 -6.91 -9.75 -5.16
N GLY A 29 -6.17 -8.86 -5.84
CA GLY A 29 -6.47 -7.43 -5.82
C GLY A 29 -7.41 -6.96 -6.91
N GLU A 30 -7.89 -7.86 -7.77
CA GLU A 30 -8.68 -7.48 -8.94
C GLU A 30 -9.95 -6.68 -8.59
N ASN A 31 -10.60 -7.04 -7.51
CA ASN A 31 -11.82 -6.36 -7.06
C ASN A 31 -11.61 -5.57 -5.76
N ALA A 32 -10.37 -5.18 -5.49
CA ALA A 32 -10.07 -4.46 -4.26
C ALA A 32 -10.74 -3.10 -4.22
N SER A 33 -11.24 -2.72 -3.04
CA SER A 33 -11.76 -1.39 -2.82
C SER A 33 -10.60 -0.40 -2.76
N GLU A 34 -10.92 0.89 -2.87
CA GLU A 34 -9.92 1.93 -2.74
C GLU A 34 -9.21 1.84 -1.38
N THR A 35 -9.97 1.61 -0.32
CA THR A 35 -9.39 1.47 1.03
C THR A 35 -8.42 0.29 1.09
N GLU A 36 -8.79 -0.83 0.48
CA GLU A 36 -7.89 -1.99 0.45
C GLU A 36 -6.62 -1.72 -0.33
N GLN A 37 -6.74 -1.04 -1.46
CA GLN A 37 -5.57 -0.68 -2.26
C GLN A 37 -4.66 0.28 -1.50
N LEU A 38 -5.23 1.30 -0.85
CA LEU A 38 -4.43 2.24 -0.08
C LEU A 38 -3.77 1.56 1.12
N THR A 39 -4.47 0.61 1.74
CA THR A 39 -3.89 -0.18 2.83
C THR A 39 -2.70 -0.99 2.33
N ALA A 40 -2.81 -1.58 1.16
CA ALA A 40 -1.71 -2.33 0.54
C ALA A 40 -0.52 -1.41 0.24
N TRP A 41 -0.77 -0.22 -0.29
CA TRP A 41 0.29 0.76 -0.54
C TRP A 41 0.97 1.18 0.76
N GLN A 42 0.20 1.39 1.83
CA GLN A 42 0.77 1.73 3.13
C GLN A 42 1.70 0.61 3.61
N TYR A 43 1.29 -0.63 3.45
CA TYR A 43 2.11 -1.78 3.82
C TYR A 43 3.42 -1.81 3.01
N LEU A 44 3.33 -1.58 1.70
CA LEU A 44 4.51 -1.59 0.83
C LEU A 44 5.50 -0.49 1.20
N VAL A 45 4.99 0.68 1.59
CA VAL A 45 5.83 1.79 2.05
C VAL A 45 6.47 1.45 3.40
N ASP A 46 5.66 0.95 4.34
CA ASP A 46 6.13 0.66 5.71
C ASP A 46 7.22 -0.40 5.74
N THR A 47 7.11 -1.41 4.88
CA THR A 47 8.10 -2.49 4.82
C THR A 47 9.28 -2.14 3.91
N GLY A 48 9.18 -1.05 3.15
CA GLY A 48 10.20 -0.67 2.19
C GLY A 48 10.14 -1.48 0.90
N THR A 49 9.18 -2.37 0.77
CA THR A 49 9.07 -3.24 -0.40
C THR A 49 8.87 -2.45 -1.69
N CYS A 50 8.09 -1.35 -1.63
CA CYS A 50 7.82 -0.56 -2.83
C CYS A 50 9.07 0.02 -3.47
N TRP A 51 10.13 0.24 -2.69
CA TRP A 51 11.37 0.82 -3.20
C TRP A 51 12.23 -0.22 -3.93
N HIS A 52 11.92 -1.50 -3.74
CA HIS A 52 12.63 -2.62 -4.38
C HIS A 52 11.87 -3.23 -5.55
N LEU A 53 10.68 -2.70 -5.84
CA LEU A 53 9.87 -3.14 -6.98
C LEU A 53 10.20 -2.24 -8.18
N GLN A 54 9.49 -2.45 -9.29
CA GLN A 54 9.69 -1.61 -10.47
C GLN A 54 9.51 -0.13 -10.13
N GLY A 55 10.22 0.72 -10.88
CA GLY A 55 10.28 2.15 -10.57
C GLY A 55 8.93 2.85 -10.40
N TRP A 56 7.89 2.40 -11.12
CA TRP A 56 6.59 3.06 -11.01
C TRP A 56 5.96 2.86 -9.61
N PHE A 57 6.31 1.77 -8.91
CA PHE A 57 5.85 1.59 -7.52
C PHE A 57 6.36 2.70 -6.62
N GLY A 58 7.66 3.01 -6.72
CA GLY A 58 8.24 4.09 -5.91
C GLY A 58 7.64 5.44 -6.26
N ARG A 59 7.45 5.72 -7.54
CA ARG A 59 6.85 6.98 -7.98
C ARG A 59 5.41 7.12 -7.51
N THR A 60 4.63 6.05 -7.61
CA THR A 60 3.24 6.07 -7.17
C THR A 60 3.17 6.24 -5.65
N ALA A 61 4.00 5.50 -4.91
CA ALA A 61 4.04 5.62 -3.45
C ALA A 61 4.38 7.04 -3.02
N SER A 62 5.38 7.64 -3.65
CA SER A 62 5.77 9.02 -3.34
C SER A 62 4.63 9.99 -3.58
N SER A 63 3.91 9.82 -4.69
CA SER A 63 2.77 10.65 -5.03
C SER A 63 1.65 10.52 -3.99
N LEU A 64 1.36 9.29 -3.56
CA LEU A 64 0.32 9.06 -2.56
C LEU A 64 0.69 9.69 -1.22
N ILE A 65 1.96 9.63 -0.85
CA ILE A 65 2.43 10.26 0.38
C ILE A 65 2.28 11.78 0.28
N GLU A 66 2.66 12.35 -0.85
CA GLU A 66 2.54 13.80 -1.07
C GLU A 66 1.10 14.28 -1.01
N GLN A 67 0.19 13.47 -1.53
CA GLN A 67 -1.24 13.78 -1.50
C GLN A 67 -1.85 13.62 -0.11
N GLY A 68 -1.12 13.01 0.81
CA GLY A 68 -1.60 12.78 2.17
C GLY A 68 -2.59 11.64 2.30
N VAL A 69 -2.72 10.79 1.28
CA VAL A 69 -3.66 9.66 1.34
C VAL A 69 -3.05 8.43 2.01
N ILE A 70 -1.72 8.36 2.09
CA ILE A 70 -1.03 7.38 2.94
C ILE A 70 0.08 8.09 3.69
N LEU A 71 0.63 7.45 4.70
CA LEU A 71 1.65 8.03 5.56
C LEU A 71 3.05 7.56 5.13
N PRO A 72 4.09 8.40 5.38
CA PRO A 72 5.47 7.94 5.14
C PRO A 72 5.80 6.76 6.04
N ALA A 73 6.83 6.02 5.65
CA ALA A 73 7.25 4.84 6.41
C ALA A 73 7.55 5.20 7.86
N LYS A 74 7.18 4.31 8.75
CA LYS A 74 7.51 4.43 10.15
C LYS A 74 8.99 4.10 10.35
N LYS A 75 9.68 4.94 11.09
CA LYS A 75 11.07 4.66 11.43
C LYS A 75 11.17 3.95 12.76
#